data_179d4df6cd49f4a74e46cd29a5f0319e
#
_entry.id   179d4df6cd49f4a74e46cd29a5f0319e
#
_cell.length_a   1.000
_cell.length_b   1.000
_cell.length_c   1.000
_cell.angle_alpha   90.00
_cell.angle_beta   90.00
_cell.angle_gamma   90.00
#
_symmetry.space_group_name_H-M   'P 1'
#
loop_
_entity.id
_entity.type
_entity.pdbx_description
1 polymer ?
#
loop_
_entity_poly.entity_id
_entity_poly.type
_entity_poly.pdbx_seq_one_letter_code
_entity_poly.pdbx_strand_id
1 'polypeptide(L)'
;MILYTTMFLLSTSNFHIKAYIPLKEKTMNKILFLKTSPKDEGSISTELGEYLVNQLIKGSRNTLTKRQLDEEIPFINQQIINGLYVDDSQKTVEQKEALKLSDSIVEDVQNHDTIVISTPIYNFSAPAVLKAWADLVARVNKTFSYTENGPVGLLKDKKAYVVVSSGGTKVGSEIDFFTPWIKHFLKFIGITDVEFIAADQLMSDDGTKLQLVKNQINALFVDDKKEVA
;
A
#
# COMPACT_ATOMS: atom_id res chain seq x y z
N MET A 1 15.15 27.87 -21.08
CA MET A 1 15.83 28.18 -22.37
C MET A 1 17.31 27.93 -22.14
N ILE A 2 17.80 26.76 -22.40
CA ILE A 2 19.21 26.36 -22.22
C ILE A 2 19.71 25.97 -23.62
N LEU A 3 20.71 26.76 -24.09
CA LEU A 3 21.36 26.65 -25.39
C LEU A 3 22.20 25.38 -25.48
N TYR A 4 21.97 24.59 -26.52
CA TYR A 4 22.86 23.53 -26.98
C TYR A 4 23.96 24.16 -27.82
N THR A 5 25.20 24.04 -27.39
CA THR A 5 26.37 24.35 -28.23
C THR A 5 26.89 23.05 -28.82
N THR A 6 26.65 22.84 -30.12
CA THR A 6 27.20 21.72 -30.88
C THR A 6 28.62 22.06 -31.31
N MET A 7 29.59 21.31 -30.84
CA MET A 7 30.97 21.41 -31.34
C MET A 7 31.27 20.20 -32.22
N PHE A 8 31.37 20.43 -33.55
CA PHE A 8 31.89 19.44 -34.49
C PHE A 8 33.41 19.49 -34.48
N LEU A 9 34.07 18.39 -34.19
CA LEU A 9 35.47 18.13 -34.51
C LEU A 9 35.56 16.81 -35.28
N LEU A 10 35.91 16.92 -36.54
CA LEU A 10 36.30 15.78 -37.40
C LEU A 10 37.70 15.36 -37.04
N SER A 11 37.88 14.11 -36.60
CA SER A 11 39.15 13.41 -36.60
C SER A 11 38.92 11.91 -36.73
N THR A 12 39.52 11.32 -37.75
CA THR A 12 39.47 9.94 -38.14
C THR A 12 40.27 9.05 -37.19
N SER A 13 39.61 8.43 -36.24
CA SER A 13 40.06 7.22 -35.56
C SER A 13 38.87 6.55 -34.88
N ASN A 14 38.75 5.21 -35.00
CA ASN A 14 37.65 4.41 -34.51
C ASN A 14 37.43 4.56 -32.98
N PHE A 15 36.72 5.60 -32.54
CA PHE A 15 36.22 5.69 -31.19
C PHE A 15 34.79 5.14 -31.16
N HIS A 16 34.61 3.96 -30.57
CA HIS A 16 33.32 3.46 -30.16
C HIS A 16 32.80 4.41 -29.04
N ILE A 17 32.01 5.36 -29.43
CA ILE A 17 31.22 6.16 -28.44
C ILE A 17 30.20 5.20 -27.86
N LYS A 18 30.51 4.64 -26.68
CA LYS A 18 29.46 4.02 -25.85
C LYS A 18 28.44 5.13 -25.57
N ALA A 19 27.23 4.98 -26.15
CA ALA A 19 26.14 5.86 -25.82
C ALA A 19 25.97 5.87 -24.29
N TYR A 20 26.11 7.05 -23.69
CA TYR A 20 25.79 7.26 -22.26
C TYR A 20 24.29 7.08 -22.13
N ILE A 21 23.84 5.92 -21.68
CA ILE A 21 22.47 5.70 -21.24
C ILE A 21 22.44 6.29 -19.82
N PRO A 22 21.72 7.43 -19.61
CA PRO A 22 21.61 7.98 -18.28
C PRO A 22 20.98 6.90 -17.39
N LEU A 23 21.66 6.54 -16.30
CA LEU A 23 21.08 5.71 -15.26
C LEU A 23 19.76 6.36 -14.87
N LYS A 24 18.66 5.61 -15.05
CA LYS A 24 17.32 6.06 -14.64
C LYS A 24 17.44 6.41 -13.16
N GLU A 25 17.38 7.71 -12.83
CA GLU A 25 17.40 8.12 -11.42
C GLU A 25 16.31 7.32 -10.72
N LYS A 26 16.69 6.55 -9.70
CA LYS A 26 15.75 5.79 -8.88
C LYS A 26 14.85 6.81 -8.21
N THR A 27 13.63 6.97 -8.73
CA THR A 27 12.65 7.90 -8.19
C THR A 27 12.40 7.57 -6.72
N MET A 28 12.35 8.61 -5.88
CA MET A 28 12.05 8.47 -4.47
C MET A 28 10.63 7.90 -4.33
N ASN A 29 10.51 6.73 -3.68
CA ASN A 29 9.24 6.08 -3.46
C ASN A 29 8.69 6.46 -2.08
N LYS A 30 7.43 6.86 -2.01
CA LYS A 30 6.73 7.19 -0.76
C LYS A 30 5.94 5.98 -0.29
N ILE A 31 6.25 5.52 0.91
CA ILE A 31 5.67 4.30 1.48
C ILE A 31 4.69 4.67 2.59
N LEU A 32 3.45 4.22 2.48
CA LEU A 32 2.44 4.25 3.53
C LEU A 32 2.37 2.88 4.19
N PHE A 33 2.59 2.82 5.50
CA PHE A 33 2.47 1.59 6.28
C PHE A 33 1.28 1.66 7.23
N LEU A 34 0.27 0.82 6.98
CA LEU A 34 -0.94 0.68 7.76
C LEU A 34 -0.85 -0.55 8.66
N LYS A 35 -0.86 -0.35 9.97
CA LYS A 35 -0.90 -1.40 10.99
C LYS A 35 -2.33 -1.53 11.51
N THR A 36 -2.87 -2.74 11.51
CA THR A 36 -4.27 -2.99 11.87
C THR A 36 -4.44 -3.89 13.08
N SER A 37 -3.35 -4.44 13.59
CA SER A 37 -3.39 -5.29 14.77
C SER A 37 -3.42 -4.45 16.05
N PRO A 38 -4.37 -4.67 16.96
CA PRO A 38 -4.44 -3.99 18.25
C PRO A 38 -3.45 -4.57 19.28
N LYS A 39 -2.59 -5.50 18.89
CA LYS A 39 -1.57 -6.04 19.80
C LYS A 39 -0.36 -5.13 19.84
N ASP A 40 -0.01 -4.65 21.00
CA ASP A 40 1.21 -3.86 21.24
C ASP A 40 2.47 -4.70 21.00
N GLU A 41 2.45 -5.96 21.45
CA GLU A 41 3.55 -6.89 21.29
C GLU A 41 3.09 -8.24 20.71
N GLY A 42 3.99 -8.96 20.03
CA GLY A 42 3.75 -10.30 19.51
C GLY A 42 2.77 -10.37 18.32
N SER A 43 2.56 -9.25 17.63
CA SER A 43 1.79 -9.24 16.37
C SER A 43 2.65 -9.71 15.21
N ILE A 44 2.43 -10.93 14.74
CA ILE A 44 3.18 -11.51 13.60
C ILE A 44 3.00 -10.70 12.31
N SER A 45 1.76 -10.25 12.02
CA SER A 45 1.55 -9.40 10.83
C SER A 45 2.31 -8.09 10.91
N THR A 46 2.34 -7.45 12.09
CA THR A 46 3.09 -6.21 12.31
C THR A 46 4.59 -6.44 12.18
N GLU A 47 5.14 -7.48 12.80
CA GLU A 47 6.56 -7.85 12.70
C GLU A 47 6.99 -8.06 11.24
N LEU A 48 6.22 -8.83 10.47
CA LEU A 48 6.49 -9.08 9.05
C LEU A 48 6.31 -7.84 8.20
N GLY A 49 5.31 -7.01 8.50
CA GLY A 49 5.10 -5.72 7.83
C GLY A 49 6.27 -4.76 8.04
N GLU A 50 6.77 -4.65 9.26
CA GLU A 50 7.96 -3.86 9.60
C GLU A 50 9.22 -4.42 8.91
N TYR A 51 9.36 -5.76 8.88
CA TYR A 51 10.45 -6.40 8.17
C TYR A 51 10.43 -6.05 6.67
N LEU A 52 9.27 -6.14 6.03
CA LEU A 52 9.10 -5.76 4.61
C LEU A 52 9.43 -4.28 4.38
N VAL A 53 8.87 -3.37 5.20
CA VAL A 53 9.13 -1.92 5.10
C VAL A 53 10.62 -1.63 5.24
N ASN A 54 11.31 -2.29 6.16
CA ASN A 54 12.75 -2.13 6.34
C ASN A 54 13.54 -2.58 5.08
N GLN A 55 13.08 -3.61 4.35
CA GLN A 55 13.70 -3.98 3.06
C GLN A 55 13.40 -2.94 1.97
N LEU A 56 12.16 -2.42 1.92
CA LEU A 56 11.75 -1.40 0.94
C LEU A 56 12.54 -0.09 1.07
N ILE A 57 12.88 0.33 2.29
CA ILE A 57 13.64 1.58 2.53
C ILE A 57 15.16 1.39 2.45
N LYS A 58 15.66 0.15 2.48
CA LYS A 58 17.09 -0.14 2.52
C LYS A 58 17.81 0.30 1.25
N GLY A 59 18.81 1.15 1.41
CA GLY A 59 19.64 1.62 0.30
C GLY A 59 18.94 2.58 -0.67
N SER A 60 17.80 3.15 -0.30
CA SER A 60 17.04 4.10 -1.12
C SER A 60 16.69 5.37 -0.34
N ARG A 61 16.32 6.44 -1.07
CA ARG A 61 15.83 7.70 -0.48
C ARG A 61 14.32 7.67 -0.23
N ASN A 62 13.73 6.50 0.02
CA ASN A 62 12.29 6.34 0.22
C ASN A 62 11.85 7.02 1.51
N THR A 63 10.65 7.59 1.52
CA THR A 63 10.00 8.13 2.71
C THR A 63 8.98 7.16 3.26
N LEU A 64 8.76 7.18 4.58
CA LEU A 64 7.84 6.28 5.26
C LEU A 64 6.87 7.08 6.13
N THR A 65 5.59 6.89 5.89
CA THR A 65 4.49 7.31 6.76
C THR A 65 3.89 6.07 7.42
N LYS A 66 3.70 6.09 8.73
CA LYS A 66 3.08 4.99 9.49
C LYS A 66 1.76 5.44 10.08
N ARG A 67 0.74 4.56 10.03
CA ARG A 67 -0.52 4.71 10.76
C ARG A 67 -0.82 3.47 11.57
N GLN A 68 -1.19 3.68 12.82
CA GLN A 68 -1.70 2.65 13.73
C GLN A 68 -3.23 2.77 13.77
N LEU A 69 -3.93 1.94 12.96
CA LEU A 69 -5.35 2.18 12.67
C LEU A 69 -6.27 1.98 13.88
N ASP A 70 -5.94 1.07 14.79
CA ASP A 70 -6.75 0.83 16.00
C ASP A 70 -6.72 2.00 17.00
N GLU A 71 -5.68 2.82 16.96
CA GLU A 71 -5.59 4.04 17.77
C GLU A 71 -6.26 5.24 17.09
N GLU A 72 -6.28 5.28 15.76
CA GLU A 72 -6.65 6.45 14.98
C GLU A 72 -8.09 6.42 14.48
N ILE A 73 -8.64 5.22 14.18
CA ILE A 73 -9.92 5.09 13.48
C ILE A 73 -11.07 4.81 14.43
N PRO A 74 -12.03 5.73 14.57
CA PRO A 74 -13.24 5.52 15.35
C PRO A 74 -14.22 4.58 14.62
N PHE A 75 -15.20 4.08 15.35
CA PHE A 75 -16.37 3.47 14.72
C PHE A 75 -17.10 4.49 13.85
N ILE A 76 -17.53 4.05 12.66
CA ILE A 76 -18.31 4.89 11.74
C ILE A 76 -19.64 5.23 12.39
N ASN A 77 -19.92 6.51 12.54
CA ASN A 77 -21.13 7.05 13.15
C ASN A 77 -22.00 7.83 12.15
N GLN A 78 -23.19 8.26 12.58
CA GLN A 78 -24.14 8.97 11.74
C GLN A 78 -23.57 10.27 11.15
N GLN A 79 -22.72 10.99 11.89
CA GLN A 79 -22.16 12.26 11.43
C GLN A 79 -21.17 12.04 10.27
N ILE A 80 -20.34 11.00 10.37
CA ILE A 80 -19.43 10.59 9.29
C ILE A 80 -20.25 10.19 8.07
N ILE A 81 -21.24 9.30 8.24
CA ILE A 81 -22.11 8.85 7.14
C ILE A 81 -22.78 10.03 6.44
N ASN A 82 -23.36 10.93 7.20
CA ASN A 82 -24.03 12.12 6.63
C ASN A 82 -23.07 12.99 5.79
N GLY A 83 -21.79 13.07 6.19
CA GLY A 83 -20.78 13.81 5.45
C GLY A 83 -20.29 13.10 4.19
N LEU A 84 -20.24 11.76 4.20
CA LEU A 84 -19.73 10.97 3.06
C LEU A 84 -20.62 11.07 1.81
N TYR A 85 -21.93 11.24 1.98
CA TYR A 85 -22.91 11.23 0.87
C TYR A 85 -23.32 12.64 0.39
N VAL A 86 -22.74 13.70 0.97
CA VAL A 86 -23.01 15.08 0.55
C VAL A 86 -21.88 15.57 -0.35
N ASP A 87 -22.22 16.31 -1.40
CA ASP A 87 -21.24 16.96 -2.27
C ASP A 87 -20.35 17.92 -1.47
N ASP A 88 -19.03 17.96 -1.77
CA ASP A 88 -18.06 18.76 -1.00
C ASP A 88 -18.43 20.26 -0.96
N SER A 89 -19.10 20.78 -2.01
CA SER A 89 -19.56 22.16 -2.10
C SER A 89 -20.74 22.47 -1.17
N GLN A 90 -21.49 21.44 -0.76
CA GLN A 90 -22.72 21.57 0.04
C GLN A 90 -22.54 21.13 1.50
N LYS A 91 -21.35 20.65 1.88
CA LYS A 91 -21.09 20.22 3.26
C LYS A 91 -21.16 21.36 4.26
N THR A 92 -21.85 21.12 5.36
CA THR A 92 -21.80 22.01 6.53
C THR A 92 -20.43 21.98 7.21
N VAL A 93 -20.19 22.93 8.12
CA VAL A 93 -18.95 22.98 8.92
C VAL A 93 -18.79 21.71 9.74
N GLU A 94 -19.86 21.22 10.36
CA GLU A 94 -19.89 20.01 11.19
C GLU A 94 -19.57 18.75 10.35
N GLN A 95 -20.10 18.66 9.13
CA GLN A 95 -19.80 17.56 8.22
C GLN A 95 -18.32 17.57 7.76
N LYS A 96 -17.78 18.75 7.47
CA LYS A 96 -16.36 18.89 7.16
C LYS A 96 -15.47 18.48 8.32
N GLU A 97 -15.83 18.89 9.54
CA GLU A 97 -15.10 18.48 10.75
C GLU A 97 -15.13 16.98 10.96
N ALA A 98 -16.31 16.34 10.84
CA ALA A 98 -16.46 14.89 10.97
C ALA A 98 -15.66 14.10 9.91
N LEU A 99 -15.35 14.69 8.77
CA LEU A 99 -14.60 14.05 7.69
C LEU A 99 -13.10 14.35 7.68
N LYS A 100 -12.56 15.15 8.59
CA LYS A 100 -11.13 15.49 8.62
C LYS A 100 -10.23 14.26 8.62
N LEU A 101 -10.56 13.24 9.40
CA LEU A 101 -9.80 11.99 9.42
C LEU A 101 -9.90 11.28 8.07
N SER A 102 -11.09 11.16 7.49
CA SER A 102 -11.29 10.59 6.16
C SER A 102 -10.48 11.34 5.09
N ASP A 103 -10.46 12.67 5.14
CA ASP A 103 -9.69 13.48 4.20
C ASP A 103 -8.18 13.22 4.36
N SER A 104 -7.67 13.14 5.60
CA SER A 104 -6.26 12.78 5.88
C SER A 104 -5.90 11.38 5.37
N ILE A 105 -6.78 10.39 5.55
CA ILE A 105 -6.58 9.02 5.06
C ILE A 105 -6.57 8.97 3.52
N VAL A 106 -7.45 9.73 2.89
CA VAL A 106 -7.50 9.86 1.42
C VAL A 106 -6.23 10.52 0.90
N GLU A 107 -5.77 11.59 1.54
CA GLU A 107 -4.54 12.28 1.18
C GLU A 107 -3.32 11.33 1.27
N ASP A 108 -3.26 10.50 2.31
CA ASP A 108 -2.19 9.50 2.42
C ASP A 108 -2.18 8.54 1.24
N VAL A 109 -3.31 7.90 0.92
CA VAL A 109 -3.33 6.93 -0.20
C VAL A 109 -3.11 7.59 -1.56
N GLN A 110 -3.43 8.88 -1.70
CA GLN A 110 -3.14 9.64 -2.92
C GLN A 110 -1.66 9.98 -3.06
N ASN A 111 -1.00 10.36 -1.97
CA ASN A 111 0.36 10.89 -1.96
C ASN A 111 1.47 9.83 -1.84
N HIS A 112 1.12 8.56 -1.61
CA HIS A 112 2.09 7.47 -1.48
C HIS A 112 2.02 6.53 -2.69
N ASP A 113 3.16 6.02 -3.11
CA ASP A 113 3.32 5.14 -4.28
C ASP A 113 3.16 3.67 -3.89
N THR A 114 3.64 3.32 -2.70
CA THR A 114 3.56 1.97 -2.14
C THR A 114 2.77 1.96 -0.85
N ILE A 115 1.81 1.05 -0.75
CA ILE A 115 0.98 0.86 0.44
C ILE A 115 1.27 -0.52 1.03
N VAL A 116 1.72 -0.56 2.27
CA VAL A 116 1.90 -1.80 3.03
C VAL A 116 0.79 -1.89 4.07
N ILE A 117 0.00 -2.96 4.02
CA ILE A 117 -1.07 -3.23 4.98
C ILE A 117 -0.67 -4.47 5.76
N SER A 118 -0.35 -4.33 7.06
CA SER A 118 -0.14 -5.48 7.94
C SER A 118 -1.41 -5.77 8.74
N THR A 119 -1.93 -7.00 8.61
CA THR A 119 -3.23 -7.35 9.15
C THR A 119 -3.33 -8.81 9.57
N PRO A 120 -3.94 -9.11 10.72
CA PRO A 120 -4.39 -10.46 11.03
C PRO A 120 -5.73 -10.75 10.35
N ILE A 121 -6.02 -12.04 10.12
CA ILE A 121 -7.39 -12.51 9.88
C ILE A 121 -8.02 -12.79 11.24
N TYR A 122 -9.09 -12.08 11.59
CA TYR A 122 -9.91 -12.33 12.75
C TYR A 122 -11.29 -12.84 12.32
N ASN A 123 -11.70 -13.97 12.88
CA ASN A 123 -13.00 -14.57 12.58
C ASN A 123 -13.27 -14.62 11.06
N PHE A 124 -12.28 -15.15 10.30
CA PHE A 124 -12.32 -15.37 8.85
C PHE A 124 -12.28 -14.11 7.97
N SER A 125 -12.16 -12.91 8.52
CA SER A 125 -12.24 -11.66 7.76
C SER A 125 -11.27 -10.59 8.29
N ALA A 126 -11.44 -9.35 7.80
CA ALA A 126 -10.67 -8.19 8.23
C ALA A 126 -10.96 -7.83 9.69
N PRO A 127 -9.97 -7.32 10.44
CA PRO A 127 -10.24 -6.61 11.68
C PRO A 127 -11.21 -5.44 11.44
N ALA A 128 -12.08 -5.15 12.41
CA ALA A 128 -13.10 -4.10 12.30
C ALA A 128 -12.51 -2.74 11.90
N VAL A 129 -11.32 -2.42 12.42
CA VAL A 129 -10.61 -1.17 12.14
C VAL A 129 -10.16 -1.06 10.67
N LEU A 130 -9.74 -2.17 10.04
CA LEU A 130 -9.40 -2.16 8.61
C LEU A 130 -10.64 -1.96 7.75
N LYS A 131 -11.78 -2.55 8.15
CA LYS A 131 -13.06 -2.30 7.47
C LYS A 131 -13.48 -0.83 7.60
N ALA A 132 -13.35 -0.25 8.79
CA ALA A 132 -13.64 1.18 9.02
C ALA A 132 -12.71 2.09 8.21
N TRP A 133 -11.42 1.76 8.10
CA TRP A 133 -10.49 2.46 7.22
C TRP A 133 -10.95 2.39 5.75
N ALA A 134 -11.37 1.23 5.28
CA ALA A 134 -11.88 1.06 3.92
C ALA A 134 -13.12 1.94 3.67
N ASP A 135 -14.03 2.04 4.64
CA ASP A 135 -15.21 2.89 4.54
C ASP A 135 -14.86 4.38 4.51
N LEU A 136 -13.81 4.79 5.24
CA LEU A 136 -13.35 6.19 5.27
C LEU A 136 -12.56 6.58 4.03
N VAL A 137 -11.81 5.66 3.42
CA VAL A 137 -10.99 5.95 2.24
C VAL A 137 -11.78 5.87 0.94
N ALA A 138 -12.92 5.16 0.93
CA ALA A 138 -13.81 5.08 -0.24
C ALA A 138 -14.60 6.38 -0.43
N ARG A 139 -14.00 7.33 -1.13
CA ARG A 139 -14.57 8.68 -1.36
C ARG A 139 -14.83 8.93 -2.85
N VAL A 140 -16.08 9.27 -3.16
CA VAL A 140 -16.47 9.66 -4.53
C VAL A 140 -15.67 10.87 -4.98
N ASN A 141 -15.18 10.82 -6.23
CA ASN A 141 -14.35 11.82 -6.88
C ASN A 141 -12.97 12.06 -6.22
N LYS A 142 -12.59 11.26 -5.21
CA LYS A 142 -11.26 11.30 -4.58
C LYS A 142 -10.48 10.00 -4.81
N THR A 143 -11.07 8.85 -4.49
CA THR A 143 -10.44 7.53 -4.65
C THR A 143 -11.14 6.65 -5.69
N PHE A 144 -12.38 6.95 -6.01
CA PHE A 144 -13.11 6.36 -7.12
C PHE A 144 -14.14 7.34 -7.68
N SER A 145 -14.67 7.07 -8.87
CA SER A 145 -15.76 7.83 -9.48
C SER A 145 -16.77 6.90 -10.15
N TYR A 146 -18.01 7.35 -10.27
CA TYR A 146 -19.03 6.65 -11.05
C TYR A 146 -18.95 7.05 -12.53
N THR A 147 -19.06 6.07 -13.41
CA THR A 147 -19.18 6.26 -14.86
C THR A 147 -20.42 5.53 -15.39
N GLU A 148 -20.77 5.73 -16.65
CA GLU A 148 -21.86 4.98 -17.29
C GLU A 148 -21.63 3.46 -17.26
N ASN A 149 -20.39 3.02 -17.20
CA ASN A 149 -19.99 1.62 -17.15
C ASN A 149 -19.72 1.09 -15.71
N GLY A 150 -20.13 1.85 -14.69
CA GLY A 150 -19.92 1.51 -13.28
C GLY A 150 -18.78 2.29 -12.62
N PRO A 151 -18.38 1.91 -11.40
CA PRO A 151 -17.35 2.61 -10.65
C PRO A 151 -15.95 2.37 -11.25
N VAL A 152 -15.13 3.43 -11.27
CA VAL A 152 -13.73 3.40 -11.70
C VAL A 152 -12.84 3.96 -10.59
N GLY A 153 -11.82 3.20 -10.19
CA GLY A 153 -10.85 3.64 -9.21
C GLY A 153 -9.90 4.69 -9.75
N LEU A 154 -9.55 5.67 -8.93
CA LEU A 154 -8.74 6.83 -9.30
C LEU A 154 -7.27 6.73 -8.86
N LEU A 155 -6.94 5.81 -7.95
CA LEU A 155 -5.58 5.61 -7.44
C LEU A 155 -4.79 4.75 -8.44
N LYS A 156 -4.04 5.41 -9.32
CA LYS A 156 -3.26 4.76 -10.38
C LYS A 156 -1.78 4.65 -10.00
N ASP A 157 -1.08 3.73 -10.66
CA ASP A 157 0.38 3.57 -10.57
C ASP A 157 0.88 3.33 -9.13
N LYS A 158 0.06 2.62 -8.33
CA LYS A 158 0.39 2.27 -6.95
C LYS A 158 0.52 0.76 -6.77
N LYS A 159 1.48 0.36 -5.93
CA LYS A 159 1.66 -1.02 -5.50
C LYS A 159 1.18 -1.20 -4.07
N ALA A 160 0.44 -2.28 -3.79
CA ALA A 160 0.07 -2.67 -2.45
C ALA A 160 0.71 -4.01 -2.05
N TYR A 161 1.26 -4.06 -0.85
CA TYR A 161 1.65 -5.30 -0.17
C TYR A 161 0.68 -5.55 0.98
N VAL A 162 0.05 -6.70 0.99
CA VAL A 162 -0.86 -7.11 2.07
C VAL A 162 -0.20 -8.25 2.84
N VAL A 163 0.34 -7.91 4.01
CA VAL A 163 1.02 -8.85 4.91
C VAL A 163 -0.01 -9.42 5.88
N VAL A 164 -0.34 -10.69 5.70
CA VAL A 164 -1.43 -11.37 6.39
C VAL A 164 -0.90 -12.36 7.41
N SER A 165 -1.45 -12.37 8.61
CA SER A 165 -1.25 -13.47 9.57
C SER A 165 -2.59 -14.09 9.97
N SER A 166 -2.61 -15.41 10.20
CA SER A 166 -3.78 -16.09 10.78
C SER A 166 -3.38 -17.25 11.68
N GLY A 167 -4.20 -17.52 12.68
CA GLY A 167 -4.03 -18.70 13.54
C GLY A 167 -4.42 -19.99 12.82
N GLY A 168 -5.62 -20.07 12.26
CA GLY A 168 -6.18 -21.29 11.66
C GLY A 168 -6.60 -21.15 10.20
N THR A 169 -6.99 -19.95 9.75
CA THR A 169 -7.45 -19.74 8.39
C THR A 169 -6.28 -19.84 7.40
N LYS A 170 -6.35 -20.77 6.45
CA LYS A 170 -5.41 -20.84 5.33
C LYS A 170 -5.79 -19.78 4.31
N VAL A 171 -4.83 -18.94 3.93
CA VAL A 171 -5.03 -17.91 2.89
C VAL A 171 -5.36 -18.57 1.54
N GLY A 172 -6.40 -18.07 0.88
CA GLY A 172 -6.93 -18.64 -0.37
C GLY A 172 -7.81 -19.87 -0.20
N SER A 173 -8.14 -20.29 1.02
CA SER A 173 -9.12 -21.36 1.25
C SER A 173 -10.57 -20.85 1.19
N GLU A 174 -11.53 -21.79 1.19
CA GLU A 174 -12.99 -21.48 1.14
C GLU A 174 -13.47 -20.64 2.35
N ILE A 175 -12.76 -20.69 3.47
CA ILE A 175 -13.06 -19.90 4.67
C ILE A 175 -12.27 -18.61 4.77
N ASP A 176 -11.48 -18.25 3.76
CA ASP A 176 -10.78 -16.97 3.67
C ASP A 176 -11.68 -15.92 2.99
N PHE A 177 -12.46 -15.22 3.78
CA PHE A 177 -13.28 -14.11 3.30
C PHE A 177 -12.51 -12.78 3.27
N PHE A 178 -11.31 -12.74 3.85
CA PHE A 178 -10.49 -11.54 3.90
C PHE A 178 -9.80 -11.24 2.58
N THR A 179 -9.03 -12.20 2.06
CA THR A 179 -8.16 -11.98 0.88
C THR A 179 -8.94 -11.56 -0.37
N PRO A 180 -10.06 -12.22 -0.75
CA PRO A 180 -10.86 -11.79 -1.89
C PRO A 180 -11.51 -10.42 -1.67
N TRP A 181 -11.93 -10.10 -0.44
CA TRP A 181 -12.52 -8.80 -0.11
C TRP A 181 -11.51 -7.66 -0.27
N ILE A 182 -10.32 -7.77 0.36
CA ILE A 182 -9.33 -6.68 0.29
C ILE A 182 -8.79 -6.48 -1.12
N LYS A 183 -8.61 -7.57 -1.88
CA LYS A 183 -8.21 -7.52 -3.29
C LYS A 183 -9.24 -6.78 -4.13
N HIS A 184 -10.53 -7.10 -3.93
CA HIS A 184 -11.62 -6.41 -4.61
C HIS A 184 -11.68 -4.94 -4.23
N PHE A 185 -11.55 -4.63 -2.94
CA PHE A 185 -11.60 -3.26 -2.43
C PHE A 185 -10.47 -2.40 -2.99
N LEU A 186 -9.22 -2.90 -2.95
CA LEU A 186 -8.07 -2.17 -3.51
C LEU A 186 -8.25 -1.91 -5.02
N LYS A 187 -8.72 -2.90 -5.77
CA LYS A 187 -9.07 -2.73 -7.19
C LYS A 187 -10.17 -1.68 -7.38
N PHE A 188 -11.20 -1.67 -6.54
CA PHE A 188 -12.30 -0.71 -6.60
C PHE A 188 -11.80 0.74 -6.48
N ILE A 189 -10.83 1.01 -5.60
CA ILE A 189 -10.21 2.35 -5.50
C ILE A 189 -9.09 2.60 -6.51
N GLY A 190 -8.72 1.60 -7.34
CA GLY A 190 -7.78 1.75 -8.47
C GLY A 190 -6.41 1.10 -8.30
N ILE A 191 -6.14 0.45 -7.16
CA ILE A 191 -4.87 -0.23 -6.88
C ILE A 191 -4.98 -1.67 -7.37
N THR A 192 -4.33 -2.00 -8.48
CA THR A 192 -4.43 -3.31 -9.15
C THR A 192 -3.18 -4.17 -8.97
N ASP A 193 -2.01 -3.57 -8.73
CA ASP A 193 -0.78 -4.29 -8.39
C ASP A 193 -0.78 -4.59 -6.89
N VAL A 194 -1.25 -5.80 -6.54
CA VAL A 194 -1.40 -6.24 -5.14
C VAL A 194 -0.67 -7.55 -4.92
N GLU A 195 0.28 -7.54 -3.99
CA GLU A 195 1.04 -8.71 -3.59
C GLU A 195 0.68 -9.14 -2.16
N PHE A 196 0.40 -10.43 -1.99
CA PHE A 196 0.07 -11.01 -0.70
C PHE A 196 1.26 -11.76 -0.11
N ILE A 197 1.55 -11.48 1.15
CA ILE A 197 2.59 -12.16 1.95
C ILE A 197 1.89 -12.79 3.15
N ALA A 198 1.82 -14.12 3.19
CA ALA A 198 0.99 -14.82 4.15
C ALA A 198 1.80 -15.64 5.16
N ALA A 199 1.59 -15.36 6.44
CA ALA A 199 1.96 -16.21 7.57
C ALA A 199 0.68 -16.80 8.18
N ASP A 200 0.11 -17.77 7.52
CA ASP A 200 -1.15 -18.38 7.87
C ASP A 200 -0.99 -19.71 8.65
N GLN A 201 -2.10 -20.19 9.25
CA GLN A 201 -2.12 -21.46 10.00
C GLN A 201 -1.06 -21.55 11.14
N LEU A 202 -0.78 -20.43 11.81
CA LEU A 202 0.26 -20.32 12.83
C LEU A 202 0.00 -21.16 14.08
N MET A 203 -1.25 -21.57 14.36
CA MET A 203 -1.58 -22.45 15.48
C MET A 203 -1.05 -23.87 15.29
N SER A 204 -0.83 -24.31 14.07
CA SER A 204 -0.28 -25.64 13.71
C SER A 204 1.17 -25.57 13.22
N ASP A 205 1.80 -24.38 13.27
CA ASP A 205 3.18 -24.19 12.83
C ASP A 205 4.16 -24.66 13.92
N ASP A 206 5.26 -25.26 13.48
CA ASP A 206 6.37 -25.72 14.36
C ASP A 206 7.36 -24.60 14.71
N GLY A 207 7.05 -23.35 14.38
CA GLY A 207 7.89 -22.17 14.58
C GLY A 207 8.75 -21.78 13.37
N THR A 208 8.64 -22.49 12.26
CA THR A 208 9.44 -22.23 11.06
C THR A 208 8.82 -21.22 10.09
N LYS A 209 7.50 -21.05 10.12
CA LYS A 209 6.74 -20.20 9.18
C LYS A 209 7.25 -18.77 9.10
N LEU A 210 7.53 -18.17 10.26
CA LEU A 210 8.00 -16.78 10.31
C LEU A 210 9.30 -16.59 9.52
N GLN A 211 10.25 -17.52 9.67
CA GLN A 211 11.51 -17.45 8.94
C GLN A 211 11.33 -17.72 7.44
N LEU A 212 10.44 -18.64 7.06
CA LEU A 212 10.11 -18.90 5.65
C LEU A 212 9.52 -17.65 4.98
N VAL A 213 8.60 -16.96 5.66
CA VAL A 213 8.01 -15.72 5.13
C VAL A 213 9.04 -14.59 5.06
N LYS A 214 9.95 -14.45 6.03
CA LYS A 214 11.06 -13.49 5.92
C LYS A 214 11.97 -13.79 4.73
N ASN A 215 12.25 -15.07 4.44
CA ASN A 215 13.01 -15.47 3.25
C ASN A 215 12.24 -15.14 1.96
N GLN A 216 10.94 -15.34 1.91
CA GLN A 216 10.09 -14.93 0.80
C GLN A 216 10.15 -13.41 0.58
N ILE A 217 10.04 -12.61 1.64
CA ILE A 217 10.21 -11.15 1.56
C ILE A 217 11.59 -10.80 0.98
N ASN A 218 12.66 -11.42 1.45
CA ASN A 218 14.01 -11.15 0.93
C ASN A 218 14.14 -11.45 -0.57
N ALA A 219 13.48 -12.52 -1.04
CA ALA A 219 13.52 -12.91 -2.45
C ALA A 219 12.92 -11.86 -3.38
N LEU A 220 11.97 -11.01 -2.90
CA LEU A 220 11.39 -9.91 -3.67
C LEU A 220 12.41 -8.84 -4.07
N PHE A 221 13.56 -8.79 -3.38
CA PHE A 221 14.59 -7.75 -3.57
C PHE A 221 15.91 -8.30 -4.11
N VAL A 222 15.98 -9.59 -4.51
CA VAL A 222 17.23 -10.21 -5.00
C VAL A 222 17.51 -9.83 -6.45
N ASP A 223 16.50 -9.65 -7.29
CA ASP A 223 16.66 -9.38 -8.72
C ASP A 223 17.14 -7.94 -9.02
N ASP A 224 16.84 -6.97 -8.14
CA ASP A 224 17.31 -5.58 -8.28
C ASP A 224 18.85 -5.44 -8.22
N LYS A 225 19.57 -6.46 -7.73
CA LYS A 225 21.04 -6.43 -7.62
C LYS A 225 21.78 -6.96 -8.86
N LYS A 226 21.09 -7.63 -9.79
CA LYS A 226 21.72 -8.19 -11.00
C LYS A 226 21.81 -7.21 -12.16
N GLU A 227 21.07 -6.09 -12.13
CA GLU A 227 21.15 -5.05 -13.17
C GLU A 227 22.24 -3.99 -12.91
N VAL A 228 23.00 -4.08 -11.82
CA VAL A 228 24.01 -3.09 -11.41
C VAL A 228 25.45 -3.68 -11.42
N ALA A 229 25.68 -4.85 -11.99
CA ALA A 229 27.00 -5.48 -12.10
C ALA A 229 27.54 -5.47 -13.54
#